data_b69128197d387f9cb6225d174b61321c
#
_entry.id   b69128197d387f9cb6225d174b61321c
#
_cell.length_a   1.000
_cell.length_b   1.000
_cell.length_c   1.000
_cell.angle_alpha   90.00
_cell.angle_beta   90.00
_cell.angle_gamma   90.00
#
_symmetry.space_group_name_H-M   'P 1'
#
loop_
_entity.id
_entity.type
_entity.pdbx_description
1 polymer ?
#
loop_
_entity_poly.entity_id
_entity_poly.type
_entity_poly.pdbx_seq_one_letter_code
_entity_poly.pdbx_strand_id
1 'polypeptide(L)'
;MRFASGHRAWIVLAAVLLASCANKSAGVVDIDFWTIGREGEAMAKLVPAFEREHPGIRVHVQQMPLTAAHQKLFTAYAGNSMPDITQLGNTWLPEMQALNAIEPLDGYVAASKVVDKTDYFPSIWATNTIDGKLWGVPWYVDTRLLFYRVDILKEVGFDGPPRTWDEWRRQLAAIRARGDSKGFAILLPTNEYEPLMSLALQSEQPLLRDGGRYGNFRSEGFKRALAFYVDTFKAKQAPTITNVEAGNPWTEFGRGVYAFYLSGPWNIGEFRKRIDAKDQDDWSTAALPGIAGPGASNAGGSSLVIFRTSKHKEEAWELVEFLSRPDIQRQFYDLLGDMPPRRSSWEGGTLANDPKARAFRDQLERVVPSPAVPEWERIATEMQLVAAQAVAGQISIDDAAAEIDRRTDRILEKRRWVLDHAKEHAP
;
A
#
# COMPACT_ATOMS: atom_id res chain seq x y z
N MET A 1 5.42 -77.19 -51.91
CA MET A 1 4.02 -77.01 -51.48
C MET A 1 3.98 -76.08 -50.20
N ARG A 2 3.36 -74.90 -50.35
CA ARG A 2 2.74 -74.05 -49.31
C ARG A 2 3.61 -73.62 -48.12
N PHE A 3 4.19 -72.40 -48.25
CA PHE A 3 4.42 -71.50 -47.16
C PHE A 3 3.60 -70.22 -47.41
N ALA A 4 2.53 -69.96 -46.61
CA ALA A 4 1.86 -68.70 -46.54
C ALA A 4 1.09 -68.69 -45.23
N SER A 5 1.49 -67.92 -44.27
CA SER A 5 0.66 -67.20 -43.24
C SER A 5 1.51 -66.85 -42.00
N GLY A 6 2.04 -65.68 -41.97
CA GLY A 6 2.82 -65.22 -40.80
C GLY A 6 2.97 -63.68 -40.68
N HIS A 7 2.39 -62.91 -41.62
CA HIS A 7 2.70 -61.46 -41.70
C HIS A 7 1.53 -60.53 -41.25
N ARG A 8 0.39 -61.07 -40.80
CA ARG A 8 -0.75 -60.23 -40.37
C ARG A 8 -0.86 -59.97 -38.85
N ALA A 9 -0.09 -60.72 -38.06
CA ALA A 9 -0.14 -60.60 -36.60
C ALA A 9 0.76 -59.49 -36.04
N TRP A 10 1.78 -59.02 -36.79
CA TRP A 10 2.74 -58.03 -36.32
C TRP A 10 2.31 -56.58 -36.55
N ILE A 11 1.36 -56.32 -37.45
CA ILE A 11 0.91 -54.94 -37.77
C ILE A 11 -0.11 -54.45 -36.75
N VAL A 12 -0.86 -55.33 -36.10
CA VAL A 12 -1.85 -54.95 -35.08
C VAL A 12 -1.19 -54.64 -33.75
N LEU A 13 -0.03 -55.24 -33.42
CA LEU A 13 0.67 -54.99 -32.17
C LEU A 13 1.45 -53.65 -32.19
N ALA A 14 1.88 -53.17 -33.37
CA ALA A 14 2.56 -51.89 -33.53
C ALA A 14 1.60 -50.67 -33.46
N ALA A 15 0.33 -50.88 -33.85
CA ALA A 15 -0.69 -49.80 -33.78
C ALA A 15 -1.20 -49.53 -32.36
N VAL A 16 -1.13 -50.52 -31.46
CA VAL A 16 -1.55 -50.36 -30.04
C VAL A 16 -0.46 -49.67 -29.20
N LEU A 17 0.81 -49.77 -29.59
CA LEU A 17 1.93 -49.09 -28.88
C LEU A 17 2.07 -47.61 -29.25
N LEU A 18 1.48 -47.14 -30.35
CA LEU A 18 1.48 -45.71 -30.73
C LEU A 18 0.33 -44.90 -30.15
N ALA A 19 -0.69 -45.55 -29.60
CA ALA A 19 -1.81 -44.86 -28.94
C ALA A 19 -1.56 -44.58 -27.45
N SER A 20 -0.45 -45.04 -26.86
CA SER A 20 -0.12 -44.88 -25.44
C SER A 20 0.79 -43.68 -25.12
N CYS A 21 1.14 -42.85 -26.11
CA CYS A 21 2.02 -41.69 -25.90
C CYS A 21 1.33 -40.33 -26.01
N ALA A 22 0.02 -40.24 -25.79
CA ALA A 22 -0.70 -38.98 -25.87
C ALA A 22 -1.39 -38.56 -24.53
N ASN A 23 -0.88 -39.03 -23.40
CA ASN A 23 -1.13 -38.38 -22.12
C ASN A 23 0.20 -37.91 -21.54
N LYS A 24 0.74 -36.82 -22.08
CA LYS A 24 1.59 -35.97 -21.27
C LYS A 24 0.68 -35.47 -20.14
N SER A 25 0.76 -36.08 -18.96
CA SER A 25 0.38 -35.38 -17.77
C SER A 25 1.07 -34.02 -17.82
N ALA A 26 0.34 -32.95 -18.05
CA ALA A 26 0.91 -31.61 -17.91
C ALA A 26 1.56 -31.59 -16.53
N GLY A 27 2.89 -31.46 -16.48
CA GLY A 27 3.62 -31.41 -15.22
C GLY A 27 3.05 -30.28 -14.39
N VAL A 28 3.06 -30.43 -13.09
CA VAL A 28 2.71 -29.32 -12.18
C VAL A 28 3.69 -28.18 -12.46
N VAL A 29 3.16 -26.97 -12.68
CA VAL A 29 3.94 -25.74 -12.84
C VAL A 29 4.20 -25.15 -11.47
N ASP A 30 5.46 -24.96 -11.13
CA ASP A 30 5.86 -24.28 -9.91
C ASP A 30 6.02 -22.78 -10.19
N ILE A 31 5.35 -21.91 -9.38
CA ILE A 31 5.48 -20.46 -9.44
C ILE A 31 6.01 -19.92 -8.12
N ASP A 32 6.95 -18.98 -8.20
CA ASP A 32 7.53 -18.30 -7.06
C ASP A 32 6.75 -17.00 -6.77
N PHE A 33 6.21 -16.89 -5.55
CA PHE A 33 5.51 -15.71 -5.06
C PHE A 33 6.24 -15.08 -3.87
N TRP A 34 6.75 -13.87 -4.05
CA TRP A 34 7.37 -13.12 -2.96
C TRP A 34 6.38 -12.18 -2.29
N THR A 35 6.28 -12.30 -0.96
CA THR A 35 5.42 -11.47 -0.10
C THR A 35 6.27 -10.66 0.87
N ILE A 36 5.71 -9.56 1.38
CA ILE A 36 6.37 -8.63 2.28
C ILE A 36 5.59 -8.61 3.60
N GLY A 37 6.30 -8.71 4.75
CA GLY A 37 5.65 -8.60 6.04
C GLY A 37 4.75 -9.79 6.39
N ARG A 38 3.66 -9.53 7.08
CA ARG A 38 2.71 -10.56 7.58
C ARG A 38 1.85 -11.20 6.50
N GLU A 39 1.81 -10.62 5.31
CA GLU A 39 1.01 -11.09 4.18
C GLU A 39 1.40 -12.51 3.76
N GLY A 40 2.67 -12.86 3.94
CA GLY A 40 3.14 -14.23 3.73
C GLY A 40 2.48 -15.26 4.65
N GLU A 41 2.14 -14.88 5.89
CA GLU A 41 1.44 -15.76 6.83
C GLU A 41 0.00 -16.05 6.37
N ALA A 42 -0.67 -15.06 5.78
CA ALA A 42 -2.00 -15.26 5.20
C ALA A 42 -1.96 -16.17 3.98
N MET A 43 -0.90 -16.10 3.17
CA MET A 43 -0.74 -16.96 2.01
C MET A 43 -0.64 -18.43 2.39
N ALA A 44 -0.07 -18.79 3.52
CA ALA A 44 -0.04 -20.16 4.03
C ALA A 44 -1.47 -20.74 4.22
N LYS A 45 -2.49 -19.90 4.39
CA LYS A 45 -3.90 -20.31 4.51
C LYS A 45 -4.67 -20.23 3.19
N LEU A 46 -4.33 -19.30 2.31
CA LEU A 46 -5.05 -19.06 1.05
C LEU A 46 -4.54 -19.92 -0.11
N VAL A 47 -3.22 -20.12 -0.22
CA VAL A 47 -2.59 -20.91 -1.30
C VAL A 47 -3.14 -22.33 -1.39
N PRO A 48 -3.38 -23.07 -0.30
CA PRO A 48 -3.97 -24.42 -0.42
C PRO A 48 -5.37 -24.43 -1.05
N ALA A 49 -6.13 -23.33 -0.96
CA ALA A 49 -7.41 -23.22 -1.66
C ALA A 49 -7.20 -22.99 -3.16
N PHE A 50 -6.27 -22.12 -3.53
CA PHE A 50 -5.87 -21.90 -4.91
C PHE A 50 -5.39 -23.20 -5.58
N GLU A 51 -4.46 -23.93 -4.96
CA GLU A 51 -3.90 -25.18 -5.52
C GLU A 51 -4.96 -26.29 -5.69
N ARG A 52 -6.01 -26.32 -4.86
CA ARG A 52 -7.15 -27.23 -5.05
C ARG A 52 -8.00 -26.87 -6.27
N GLU A 53 -8.18 -25.59 -6.55
CA GLU A 53 -8.92 -25.09 -7.72
C GLU A 53 -8.06 -25.21 -9.00
N HIS A 54 -6.71 -25.14 -8.88
CA HIS A 54 -5.73 -25.19 -9.97
C HIS A 54 -4.72 -26.31 -9.72
N PRO A 55 -5.09 -27.59 -9.85
CA PRO A 55 -4.23 -28.72 -9.48
C PRO A 55 -2.96 -28.86 -10.33
N GLY A 56 -2.88 -28.12 -11.46
CA GLY A 56 -1.68 -28.02 -12.31
C GLY A 56 -0.67 -26.97 -11.87
N ILE A 57 -0.95 -26.19 -10.80
CA ILE A 57 -0.09 -25.11 -10.33
C ILE A 57 0.27 -25.33 -8.87
N ARG A 58 1.53 -25.09 -8.52
CA ARG A 58 2.04 -25.05 -7.16
C ARG A 58 2.69 -23.72 -6.87
N VAL A 59 2.38 -23.12 -5.69
CA VAL A 59 2.88 -21.80 -5.33
C VAL A 59 3.90 -21.90 -4.21
N HIS A 60 5.11 -21.44 -4.48
CA HIS A 60 6.18 -21.30 -3.49
C HIS A 60 6.20 -19.88 -2.92
N VAL A 61 5.68 -19.71 -1.72
CA VAL A 61 5.62 -18.41 -1.06
C VAL A 61 6.92 -18.13 -0.32
N GLN A 62 7.59 -17.03 -0.66
CA GLN A 62 8.73 -16.53 0.09
C GLN A 62 8.39 -15.20 0.78
N GLN A 63 8.36 -15.21 2.11
CA GLN A 63 8.15 -14.02 2.91
C GLN A 63 9.44 -13.23 3.11
N MET A 64 9.36 -11.90 3.00
CA MET A 64 10.48 -10.97 3.21
C MET A 64 10.14 -9.96 4.32
N PRO A 65 11.10 -9.60 5.18
CA PRO A 65 10.92 -8.46 6.09
C PRO A 65 10.74 -7.15 5.30
N LEU A 66 9.81 -6.30 5.71
CA LEU A 66 9.53 -5.01 5.06
C LEU A 66 10.80 -4.16 4.89
N THR A 67 11.64 -4.11 5.93
CA THR A 67 12.89 -3.32 5.96
C THR A 67 13.95 -3.79 4.94
N ALA A 68 13.85 -5.02 4.44
CA ALA A 68 14.81 -5.60 3.50
C ALA A 68 14.21 -5.81 2.09
N ALA A 69 12.89 -5.73 1.94
CA ALA A 69 12.19 -6.13 0.73
C ALA A 69 12.62 -5.30 -0.49
N HIS A 70 12.67 -3.97 -0.35
CA HIS A 70 13.05 -3.07 -1.43
C HIS A 70 14.47 -3.37 -1.94
N GLN A 71 15.45 -3.46 -1.04
CA GLN A 71 16.83 -3.78 -1.39
C GLN A 71 16.95 -5.18 -2.02
N LYS A 72 16.18 -6.16 -1.54
CA LYS A 72 16.20 -7.52 -2.08
C LYS A 72 15.66 -7.55 -3.51
N LEU A 73 14.60 -6.82 -3.82
CA LEU A 73 14.06 -6.70 -5.18
C LEU A 73 15.12 -6.17 -6.16
N PHE A 74 15.85 -5.10 -5.79
CA PHE A 74 16.93 -4.57 -6.64
C PHE A 74 18.08 -5.57 -6.84
N THR A 75 18.46 -6.26 -5.78
CA THR A 75 19.53 -7.28 -5.86
C THR A 75 19.10 -8.43 -6.78
N ALA A 76 17.86 -8.88 -6.66
CA ALA A 76 17.30 -9.94 -7.51
C ALA A 76 17.18 -9.47 -8.98
N TYR A 77 16.77 -8.23 -9.21
CA TYR A 77 16.74 -7.65 -10.56
C TYR A 77 18.14 -7.63 -11.20
N ALA A 78 19.14 -7.11 -10.47
CA ALA A 78 20.52 -7.09 -10.95
C ALA A 78 21.09 -8.50 -11.20
N GLY A 79 20.68 -9.49 -10.39
CA GLY A 79 21.09 -10.89 -10.50
C GLY A 79 20.24 -11.73 -11.47
N ASN A 80 19.24 -11.14 -12.15
CA ASN A 80 18.27 -11.84 -13.01
C ASN A 80 17.62 -13.05 -12.31
N SER A 81 17.27 -12.88 -11.02
CA SER A 81 16.68 -13.92 -10.15
C SER A 81 15.36 -13.46 -9.53
N MET A 82 14.55 -12.72 -10.30
CA MET A 82 13.23 -12.30 -9.89
C MET A 82 12.26 -13.47 -9.81
N PRO A 83 11.28 -13.46 -8.89
CA PRO A 83 10.20 -14.45 -8.85
C PRO A 83 9.25 -14.30 -10.04
N ASP A 84 8.23 -15.15 -10.13
CA ASP A 84 7.17 -15.00 -11.13
C ASP A 84 6.23 -13.85 -10.79
N ILE A 85 5.85 -13.75 -9.51
CA ILE A 85 4.93 -12.75 -8.99
C ILE A 85 5.47 -12.19 -7.68
N THR A 86 5.21 -10.92 -7.39
CA THR A 86 5.49 -10.34 -6.08
C THR A 86 4.40 -9.39 -5.63
N GLN A 87 4.25 -9.28 -4.32
CA GLN A 87 3.70 -8.12 -3.67
C GLN A 87 4.65 -6.94 -3.85
N LEU A 88 4.13 -5.79 -4.27
CA LEU A 88 4.91 -4.58 -4.47
C LEU A 88 4.17 -3.38 -3.87
N GLY A 89 4.84 -2.61 -3.01
CA GLY A 89 4.29 -1.33 -2.56
C GLY A 89 3.97 -0.45 -3.75
N ASN A 90 2.80 0.20 -3.75
CA ASN A 90 2.36 0.97 -4.91
C ASN A 90 3.28 2.15 -5.24
N THR A 91 4.03 2.69 -4.27
CA THR A 91 5.05 3.73 -4.47
C THR A 91 6.34 3.21 -5.12
N TRP A 92 6.60 1.88 -5.08
CA TRP A 92 7.76 1.24 -5.72
C TRP A 92 7.47 0.84 -7.17
N LEU A 93 6.20 0.81 -7.56
CA LEU A 93 5.78 0.38 -8.90
C LEU A 93 6.38 1.25 -10.02
N PRO A 94 6.46 2.59 -9.91
CA PRO A 94 7.11 3.42 -10.93
C PRO A 94 8.59 3.09 -11.15
N GLU A 95 9.29 2.68 -10.10
CA GLU A 95 10.70 2.31 -10.17
C GLU A 95 10.91 0.98 -10.90
N MET A 96 10.10 -0.04 -10.57
CA MET A 96 10.15 -1.34 -11.27
C MET A 96 9.69 -1.23 -12.72
N GLN A 97 8.72 -0.34 -13.02
CA GLN A 97 8.30 -0.02 -14.38
C GLN A 97 9.44 0.65 -15.16
N ALA A 98 10.11 1.65 -14.59
CA ALA A 98 11.22 2.35 -15.23
C ALA A 98 12.43 1.43 -15.52
N LEU A 99 12.64 0.40 -14.69
CA LEU A 99 13.62 -0.67 -14.92
C LEU A 99 13.18 -1.68 -15.99
N ASN A 100 11.96 -1.56 -16.52
CA ASN A 100 11.37 -2.54 -17.43
C ASN A 100 11.31 -3.96 -16.82
N ALA A 101 11.17 -4.05 -15.49
CA ALA A 101 11.19 -5.31 -14.75
C ALA A 101 9.86 -6.05 -14.76
N ILE A 102 8.75 -5.31 -14.77
CA ILE A 102 7.39 -5.83 -14.63
C ILE A 102 6.62 -5.84 -15.95
N GLU A 103 5.64 -6.74 -16.05
CA GLU A 103 4.79 -6.94 -17.22
C GLU A 103 3.61 -5.97 -17.23
N PRO A 104 3.24 -5.36 -18.37
CA PRO A 104 1.97 -4.63 -18.48
C PRO A 104 0.79 -5.61 -18.44
N LEU A 105 -0.22 -5.30 -17.63
CA LEU A 105 -1.32 -6.22 -17.35
C LEU A 105 -2.62 -5.90 -18.09
N ASP A 106 -2.64 -4.90 -18.97
CA ASP A 106 -3.86 -4.46 -19.70
C ASP A 106 -4.52 -5.61 -20.46
N GLY A 107 -3.71 -6.46 -21.16
CA GLY A 107 -4.21 -7.60 -21.91
C GLY A 107 -4.85 -8.67 -21.02
N TYR A 108 -4.24 -8.93 -19.88
CA TYR A 108 -4.77 -9.88 -18.89
C TYR A 108 -6.07 -9.38 -18.30
N VAL A 109 -6.15 -8.11 -17.88
CA VAL A 109 -7.37 -7.51 -17.34
C VAL A 109 -8.49 -7.48 -18.38
N ALA A 110 -8.18 -7.16 -19.65
CA ALA A 110 -9.19 -7.14 -20.72
C ALA A 110 -9.82 -8.51 -20.98
N ALA A 111 -9.09 -9.61 -20.74
CA ALA A 111 -9.57 -10.97 -20.88
C ALA A 111 -10.21 -11.53 -19.58
N SER A 112 -9.97 -10.89 -18.44
CA SER A 112 -10.40 -11.35 -17.13
C SER A 112 -11.93 -11.22 -16.94
N LYS A 113 -12.49 -12.20 -16.24
CA LYS A 113 -13.87 -12.14 -15.73
C LYS A 113 -13.90 -11.84 -14.23
N VAL A 114 -12.75 -11.80 -13.58
CA VAL A 114 -12.58 -11.59 -12.14
C VAL A 114 -12.12 -10.16 -11.85
N VAL A 115 -11.08 -9.69 -12.52
CA VAL A 115 -10.50 -8.36 -12.31
C VAL A 115 -11.28 -7.34 -13.16
N ASP A 116 -12.23 -6.67 -12.52
CA ASP A 116 -13.03 -5.59 -13.14
C ASP A 116 -12.59 -4.24 -12.55
N LYS A 117 -11.97 -3.39 -13.37
CA LYS A 117 -11.52 -2.04 -13.00
C LYS A 117 -12.61 -1.21 -12.32
N THR A 118 -13.87 -1.36 -12.74
CA THR A 118 -14.97 -0.53 -12.25
C THR A 118 -15.36 -0.83 -10.79
N ASP A 119 -14.98 -2.00 -10.29
CA ASP A 119 -15.20 -2.40 -8.91
C ASP A 119 -14.12 -1.88 -7.94
N TYR A 120 -12.96 -1.44 -8.45
CA TYR A 120 -11.90 -0.87 -7.63
C TYR A 120 -12.16 0.61 -7.31
N PHE A 121 -11.64 1.07 -6.16
CA PHE A 121 -11.61 2.51 -5.88
C PHE A 121 -10.72 3.21 -6.91
N PRO A 122 -11.21 4.27 -7.61
CA PRO A 122 -10.52 4.83 -8.78
C PRO A 122 -9.11 5.32 -8.49
N SER A 123 -8.89 6.00 -7.36
CA SER A 123 -7.56 6.50 -6.98
C SER A 123 -6.60 5.36 -6.62
N ILE A 124 -7.11 4.24 -6.07
CA ILE A 124 -6.30 3.05 -5.79
C ILE A 124 -5.90 2.36 -7.10
N TRP A 125 -6.84 2.23 -8.06
CA TRP A 125 -6.50 1.71 -9.38
C TRP A 125 -5.46 2.60 -10.09
N ALA A 126 -5.60 3.92 -9.96
CA ALA A 126 -4.71 4.89 -10.59
C ALA A 126 -3.25 4.78 -10.10
N THR A 127 -3.00 4.31 -8.86
CA THR A 127 -1.63 4.07 -8.37
C THR A 127 -0.89 2.99 -9.17
N ASN A 128 -1.60 2.15 -9.91
CA ASN A 128 -1.06 1.07 -10.74
C ASN A 128 -0.99 1.40 -12.23
N THR A 129 -1.44 2.61 -12.60
CA THR A 129 -1.46 3.06 -14.00
C THR A 129 -0.36 4.11 -14.22
N ILE A 130 0.62 3.77 -15.06
CA ILE A 130 1.73 4.67 -15.44
C ILE A 130 1.75 4.77 -16.95
N ASP A 131 1.80 5.99 -17.48
CA ASP A 131 1.80 6.28 -18.92
C ASP A 131 0.65 5.60 -19.68
N GLY A 132 -0.52 5.54 -19.03
CA GLY A 132 -1.74 4.96 -19.59
C GLY A 132 -1.80 3.43 -19.61
N LYS A 133 -0.80 2.73 -19.07
CA LYS A 133 -0.74 1.27 -18.97
C LYS A 133 -0.85 0.80 -17.51
N LEU A 134 -1.46 -0.35 -17.32
CA LEU A 134 -1.58 -0.99 -16.03
C LEU A 134 -0.36 -1.89 -15.76
N TRP A 135 0.26 -1.77 -14.58
CA TRP A 135 1.48 -2.49 -14.22
C TRP A 135 1.34 -3.39 -12.99
N GLY A 136 0.21 -3.31 -12.30
CA GLY A 136 -0.10 -4.14 -11.15
C GLY A 136 -1.61 -4.18 -10.90
N VAL A 137 -2.07 -5.18 -10.16
CA VAL A 137 -3.45 -5.24 -9.68
C VAL A 137 -3.45 -4.90 -8.19
N PRO A 138 -4.20 -3.89 -7.73
CA PRO A 138 -4.28 -3.58 -6.30
C PRO A 138 -4.71 -4.81 -5.48
N TRP A 139 -3.95 -5.15 -4.46
CA TRP A 139 -4.20 -6.31 -3.62
C TRP A 139 -4.84 -5.96 -2.28
N TYR A 140 -4.27 -4.97 -1.60
CA TYR A 140 -4.87 -4.37 -0.41
C TYR A 140 -4.54 -2.87 -0.36
N VAL A 141 -5.27 -2.13 0.47
CA VAL A 141 -5.12 -0.69 0.60
C VAL A 141 -4.64 -0.30 1.98
N ASP A 142 -3.80 0.73 2.00
CA ASP A 142 -3.21 1.34 3.18
C ASP A 142 -3.39 2.86 3.04
N THR A 143 -4.48 3.38 3.59
CA THR A 143 -4.69 4.82 3.71
C THR A 143 -4.59 5.24 5.16
N ARG A 144 -4.14 6.47 5.41
CA ARG A 144 -4.05 7.03 6.75
C ARG A 144 -5.35 7.73 7.13
N LEU A 145 -5.79 7.51 8.38
CA LEU A 145 -6.90 8.24 8.99
C LEU A 145 -6.67 8.41 10.50
N LEU A 146 -7.63 8.98 11.21
CA LEU A 146 -7.54 9.14 12.66
C LEU A 146 -8.14 7.94 13.39
N PHE A 147 -7.32 7.31 14.23
CA PHE A 147 -7.79 6.60 15.41
C PHE A 147 -7.91 7.60 16.54
N TYR A 148 -8.98 7.53 17.32
CA TYR A 148 -9.22 8.48 18.39
C TYR A 148 -9.85 7.86 19.63
N ARG A 149 -9.58 8.42 20.79
CA ARG A 149 -10.13 8.02 22.08
C ARG A 149 -11.44 8.78 22.31
N VAL A 150 -12.54 8.05 22.28
CA VAL A 150 -13.90 8.55 22.47
C VAL A 150 -14.08 9.11 23.87
N ASP A 151 -13.59 8.39 24.88
CA ASP A 151 -13.65 8.78 26.29
C ASP A 151 -12.86 10.06 26.59
N ILE A 152 -11.65 10.20 26.03
CA ILE A 152 -10.82 11.40 26.21
C ILE A 152 -11.45 12.62 25.53
N LEU A 153 -12.01 12.47 24.32
CA LEU A 153 -12.71 13.58 23.67
C LEU A 153 -13.90 14.06 24.49
N LYS A 154 -14.69 13.14 25.05
CA LYS A 154 -15.80 13.47 25.96
C LYS A 154 -15.32 14.18 27.23
N GLU A 155 -14.23 13.70 27.85
CA GLU A 155 -13.60 14.33 29.01
C GLU A 155 -13.28 15.81 28.77
N VAL A 156 -12.82 16.16 27.56
CA VAL A 156 -12.45 17.53 27.18
C VAL A 156 -13.59 18.31 26.49
N GLY A 157 -14.83 17.80 26.51
CA GLY A 157 -16.03 18.50 26.05
C GLY A 157 -16.33 18.40 24.56
N PHE A 158 -15.88 17.34 23.88
CA PHE A 158 -16.21 17.11 22.47
C PHE A 158 -17.01 15.80 22.31
N ASP A 159 -18.11 15.87 21.55
CA ASP A 159 -18.99 14.72 21.30
C ASP A 159 -18.49 13.80 20.18
N GLY A 160 -17.46 14.19 19.43
CA GLY A 160 -16.96 13.40 18.31
C GLY A 160 -15.62 13.88 17.73
N PRO A 161 -15.10 13.15 16.73
CA PRO A 161 -13.82 13.46 16.13
C PRO A 161 -13.88 14.74 15.28
N PRO A 162 -12.73 15.40 15.03
CA PRO A 162 -12.66 16.59 14.22
C PRO A 162 -12.95 16.29 12.75
N ARG A 163 -13.60 17.23 12.05
CA ARG A 163 -13.85 17.16 10.61
C ARG A 163 -12.96 18.12 9.84
N THR A 164 -12.53 19.20 10.49
CA THR A 164 -11.66 20.23 9.90
C THR A 164 -10.37 20.39 10.69
N TRP A 165 -9.35 20.97 10.05
CA TRP A 165 -8.11 21.30 10.74
C TRP A 165 -8.29 22.23 11.92
N ASP A 166 -9.23 23.17 11.82
CA ASP A 166 -9.52 24.10 12.93
C ASP A 166 -10.21 23.40 14.11
N GLU A 167 -11.12 22.46 13.84
CA GLU A 167 -11.68 21.61 14.88
C GLU A 167 -10.59 20.75 15.52
N TRP A 168 -9.71 20.18 14.68
CA TRP A 168 -8.63 19.34 15.16
C TRP A 168 -7.66 20.12 16.05
N ARG A 169 -7.24 21.33 15.63
CA ARG A 169 -6.42 22.21 16.50
C ARG A 169 -7.06 22.48 17.85
N ARG A 170 -8.38 22.76 17.88
CA ARG A 170 -9.10 22.98 19.15
C ARG A 170 -9.09 21.74 20.02
N GLN A 171 -9.35 20.57 19.47
CA GLN A 171 -9.34 19.30 20.19
C GLN A 171 -7.93 18.96 20.71
N LEU A 172 -6.90 19.09 19.86
CA LEU A 172 -5.50 18.87 20.26
C LEU A 172 -5.11 19.78 21.42
N ALA A 173 -5.49 21.07 21.38
CA ALA A 173 -5.21 22.03 22.45
C ALA A 173 -5.94 21.68 23.74
N ALA A 174 -7.23 21.32 23.67
CA ALA A 174 -8.02 20.92 24.83
C ALA A 174 -7.48 19.65 25.49
N ILE A 175 -7.09 18.64 24.70
CA ILE A 175 -6.48 17.42 25.22
C ILE A 175 -5.15 17.74 25.90
N ARG A 176 -4.33 18.58 25.28
CA ARG A 176 -3.03 19.00 25.86
C ARG A 176 -3.18 19.76 27.16
N ALA A 177 -4.26 20.54 27.32
CA ALA A 177 -4.56 21.31 28.53
C ALA A 177 -4.89 20.42 29.76
N ARG A 178 -5.10 19.10 29.58
CA ARG A 178 -5.25 18.12 30.69
C ARG A 178 -3.97 18.00 31.55
N GLY A 179 -2.83 18.48 31.03
CA GLY A 179 -1.54 18.48 31.70
C GLY A 179 -0.58 17.38 31.25
N ASP A 180 0.69 17.54 31.58
CA ASP A 180 1.77 16.62 31.12
C ASP A 180 1.60 15.19 31.63
N SER A 181 1.06 14.98 32.83
CA SER A 181 0.80 13.66 33.40
C SER A 181 -0.27 12.85 32.66
N LYS A 182 -1.02 13.49 31.76
CA LYS A 182 -2.11 12.86 30.96
C LYS A 182 -1.66 12.44 29.57
N GLY A 183 -0.37 12.57 29.26
CA GLY A 183 0.20 12.19 27.96
C GLY A 183 0.08 13.27 26.89
N PHE A 184 0.05 12.84 25.63
CA PHE A 184 0.03 13.71 24.45
C PHE A 184 -1.32 13.67 23.75
N ALA A 185 -1.59 14.70 22.96
CA ALA A 185 -2.83 14.74 22.19
C ALA A 185 -2.80 13.79 20.99
N ILE A 186 -1.64 13.62 20.34
CA ILE A 186 -1.51 12.78 19.15
C ILE A 186 -0.14 12.11 19.09
N LEU A 187 -0.09 10.91 18.54
CA LEU A 187 1.15 10.25 18.10
C LEU A 187 1.40 10.52 16.62
N LEU A 188 2.57 11.14 16.34
CA LEU A 188 3.11 11.40 15.01
C LEU A 188 4.61 11.07 15.04
N PRO A 189 5.04 9.84 14.70
CA PRO A 189 6.47 9.51 14.69
C PRO A 189 7.24 10.38 13.70
N THR A 190 8.38 10.93 14.15
CA THR A 190 9.17 11.89 13.34
C THR A 190 9.95 11.25 12.19
N ASN A 191 10.01 9.93 12.14
CA ASN A 191 10.66 9.15 11.08
C ASN A 191 9.67 8.50 10.10
N GLU A 192 8.41 8.95 10.07
CA GLU A 192 7.40 8.60 9.07
C GLU A 192 7.05 9.82 8.22
N TYR A 193 7.05 9.68 6.90
CA TYR A 193 6.66 10.77 5.99
C TYR A 193 5.15 10.82 5.73
N GLU A 194 4.43 9.71 5.91
CA GLU A 194 3.02 9.59 5.54
C GLU A 194 2.09 10.54 6.29
N PRO A 195 2.30 10.86 7.59
CA PRO A 195 1.46 11.86 8.26
C PRO A 195 1.53 13.23 7.60
N LEU A 196 2.74 13.74 7.33
CA LEU A 196 2.92 15.01 6.64
C LEU A 196 2.42 14.95 5.20
N MET A 197 2.71 13.86 4.48
CA MET A 197 2.24 13.65 3.11
C MET A 197 0.71 13.66 3.05
N SER A 198 0.03 12.97 3.95
CA SER A 198 -1.45 12.94 4.00
C SER A 198 -2.05 14.34 4.19
N LEU A 199 -1.42 15.21 4.98
CA LEU A 199 -1.83 16.59 5.13
C LEU A 199 -1.54 17.41 3.86
N ALA A 200 -0.38 17.20 3.23
CA ALA A 200 0.04 17.91 2.04
C ALA A 200 -0.82 17.59 0.80
N LEU A 201 -1.24 16.33 0.66
CA LEU A 201 -2.14 15.87 -0.41
C LEU A 201 -3.55 16.44 -0.35
N GLN A 202 -3.93 17.13 0.73
CA GLN A 202 -5.19 17.86 0.84
C GLN A 202 -5.18 19.21 0.10
N SER A 203 -4.02 19.63 -0.38
CA SER A 203 -3.89 20.79 -1.25
C SER A 203 -4.23 20.45 -2.69
N GLU A 204 -4.89 21.39 -3.40
CA GLU A 204 -5.08 21.26 -4.85
C GLU A 204 -3.77 21.40 -5.65
N GLN A 205 -2.70 21.85 -4.98
CA GLN A 205 -1.39 22.02 -5.61
C GLN A 205 -0.59 20.70 -5.52
N PRO A 206 -0.12 20.16 -6.67
CA PRO A 206 0.64 18.92 -6.65
C PRO A 206 2.00 19.09 -5.97
N LEU A 207 2.53 18.01 -5.39
CA LEU A 207 3.85 18.00 -4.73
C LEU A 207 5.04 18.13 -5.71
N LEU A 208 4.83 17.72 -6.96
CA LEU A 208 5.78 17.89 -8.06
C LEU A 208 5.10 18.67 -9.19
N ARG A 209 5.85 19.56 -9.86
CA ARG A 209 5.37 20.36 -11.00
C ARG A 209 6.02 19.92 -12.31
N ASP A 210 5.50 20.45 -13.40
CA ASP A 210 6.01 20.24 -14.76
C ASP A 210 6.13 18.76 -15.14
N GLY A 211 5.10 17.96 -14.85
CA GLY A 211 5.09 16.53 -15.16
C GLY A 211 6.09 15.71 -14.34
N GLY A 212 6.34 16.10 -13.10
CA GLY A 212 7.28 15.40 -12.21
C GLY A 212 8.75 15.75 -12.46
N ARG A 213 9.03 16.92 -13.04
CA ARG A 213 10.40 17.41 -13.32
C ARG A 213 11.01 18.17 -12.16
N TYR A 214 10.18 18.82 -11.34
CA TYR A 214 10.63 19.71 -10.26
C TYR A 214 9.77 19.51 -9.02
N GLY A 215 10.35 19.82 -7.86
CA GLY A 215 9.62 19.96 -6.60
C GLY A 215 8.62 21.12 -6.64
N ASN A 216 7.59 21.04 -5.79
CA ASN A 216 6.60 22.10 -5.58
C ASN A 216 6.30 22.30 -4.09
N PHE A 217 7.30 22.05 -3.26
CA PHE A 217 7.16 22.12 -1.80
C PHE A 217 7.14 23.56 -1.26
N ARG A 218 7.52 24.55 -2.08
CA ARG A 218 7.35 25.98 -1.76
C ARG A 218 5.92 26.46 -2.00
N SER A 219 5.02 25.62 -2.49
CA SER A 219 3.61 25.97 -2.64
C SER A 219 2.97 26.33 -1.30
N GLU A 220 2.00 27.27 -1.31
CA GLU A 220 1.30 27.68 -0.10
C GLU A 220 0.53 26.50 0.55
N GLY A 221 0.04 25.56 -0.26
CA GLY A 221 -0.61 24.33 0.22
C GLY A 221 0.32 23.46 1.04
N PHE A 222 1.51 23.18 0.53
CA PHE A 222 2.50 22.38 1.26
C PHE A 222 3.00 23.11 2.52
N LYS A 223 3.33 24.40 2.43
CA LYS A 223 3.76 25.19 3.59
C LYS A 223 2.71 25.22 4.71
N ARG A 224 1.44 25.27 4.35
CA ARG A 224 0.32 25.18 5.31
C ARG A 224 0.30 23.82 6.01
N ALA A 225 0.47 22.73 5.26
CA ALA A 225 0.53 21.38 5.82
C ALA A 225 1.74 21.19 6.73
N LEU A 226 2.92 21.65 6.29
CA LEU A 226 4.13 21.61 7.08
C LEU A 226 4.00 22.44 8.36
N ALA A 227 3.40 23.63 8.29
CA ALA A 227 3.15 24.48 9.46
C ALA A 227 2.20 23.77 10.46
N PHE A 228 1.08 23.17 10.00
CA PHE A 228 0.20 22.41 10.88
C PHE A 228 0.94 21.27 11.59
N TYR A 229 1.74 20.52 10.83
CA TYR A 229 2.55 19.41 11.35
C TYR A 229 3.56 19.90 12.41
N VAL A 230 4.37 20.89 12.09
CA VAL A 230 5.39 21.43 12.97
C VAL A 230 4.80 22.11 14.22
N ASP A 231 3.70 22.87 14.08
CA ASP A 231 3.04 23.54 15.18
C ASP A 231 2.47 22.58 16.22
N THR A 232 2.04 21.37 15.78
CA THR A 232 1.60 20.29 16.67
C THR A 232 2.70 19.86 17.65
N PHE A 233 3.95 19.78 17.18
CA PHE A 233 5.10 19.49 18.04
C PHE A 233 5.52 20.70 18.90
N LYS A 234 5.58 21.90 18.33
CA LYS A 234 5.89 23.11 19.07
C LYS A 234 4.93 23.37 20.23
N ALA A 235 3.65 23.07 20.05
CA ALA A 235 2.62 23.14 21.08
C ALA A 235 2.69 21.96 22.08
N LYS A 236 3.68 21.07 21.97
CA LYS A 236 3.81 19.85 22.79
C LYS A 236 2.57 18.95 22.75
N GLN A 237 1.82 18.98 21.66
CA GLN A 237 0.65 18.12 21.44
C GLN A 237 1.05 16.74 20.95
N ALA A 238 2.19 16.60 20.26
CA ALA A 238 2.85 15.36 19.89
C ALA A 238 4.23 15.25 20.54
N PRO A 239 4.69 14.03 20.91
CA PRO A 239 6.06 13.82 21.35
C PRO A 239 7.02 13.86 20.14
N THR A 240 8.22 14.39 20.35
CA THR A 240 9.28 14.37 19.32
C THR A 240 10.07 13.05 19.45
N ILE A 241 9.50 11.98 18.93
CA ILE A 241 10.03 10.60 19.00
C ILE A 241 9.91 9.87 17.68
N THR A 242 10.75 8.88 17.48
CA THR A 242 10.68 7.92 16.37
C THR A 242 9.74 6.76 16.70
N ASN A 243 9.42 5.92 15.70
CA ASN A 243 8.67 4.67 15.91
C ASN A 243 9.31 3.74 16.94
N VAL A 244 10.63 3.67 16.95
CA VAL A 244 11.37 2.82 17.89
C VAL A 244 11.23 3.36 19.32
N GLU A 245 11.32 4.67 19.49
CA GLU A 245 11.18 5.34 20.79
C GLU A 245 9.73 5.33 21.30
N ALA A 246 8.74 5.31 20.39
CA ALA A 246 7.32 5.17 20.74
C ALA A 246 7.01 3.82 21.41
N GLY A 247 7.89 2.83 21.26
CA GLY A 247 7.74 1.50 21.84
C GLY A 247 6.51 0.76 21.29
N ASN A 248 5.54 0.47 22.18
CA ASN A 248 4.30 -0.19 21.77
C ASN A 248 3.14 0.83 21.66
N PRO A 249 2.92 1.43 20.47
CA PRO A 249 1.93 2.48 20.30
C PRO A 249 0.51 2.00 20.59
N TRP A 250 0.20 0.74 20.39
CA TRP A 250 -1.13 0.18 20.62
C TRP A 250 -1.46 0.10 22.12
N THR A 251 -0.51 -0.35 22.94
CA THR A 251 -0.67 -0.39 24.41
C THR A 251 -0.77 1.04 24.96
N GLU A 252 0.09 1.93 24.52
CA GLU A 252 0.11 3.33 24.97
C GLU A 252 -1.16 4.09 24.56
N PHE A 253 -1.68 3.85 23.36
CA PHE A 253 -2.97 4.37 22.93
C PHE A 253 -4.12 3.83 23.82
N GLY A 254 -4.14 2.53 24.08
CA GLY A 254 -5.12 1.90 24.97
C GLY A 254 -5.13 2.49 26.38
N ARG A 255 -3.96 2.88 26.90
CA ARG A 255 -3.79 3.56 28.20
C ARG A 255 -4.15 5.06 28.18
N GLY A 256 -4.45 5.63 26.98
CA GLY A 256 -4.74 7.04 26.83
C GLY A 256 -3.53 7.97 26.85
N VAL A 257 -2.30 7.43 26.66
CA VAL A 257 -1.09 8.25 26.48
C VAL A 257 -1.18 9.10 25.22
N TYR A 258 -1.89 8.62 24.22
CA TYR A 258 -2.25 9.35 23.00
C TYR A 258 -3.77 9.32 22.83
N ALA A 259 -4.37 10.50 22.62
CA ALA A 259 -5.80 10.58 22.33
C ALA A 259 -6.12 10.40 20.85
N PHE A 260 -5.19 10.79 19.97
CA PHE A 260 -5.23 10.53 18.54
C PHE A 260 -4.01 9.73 18.09
N TYR A 261 -4.22 8.91 17.05
CA TYR A 261 -3.14 8.26 16.30
C TYR A 261 -3.47 8.33 14.81
N LEU A 262 -2.63 8.99 14.03
CA LEU A 262 -2.76 9.06 12.58
C LEU A 262 -2.02 7.88 11.98
N SER A 263 -2.75 6.86 11.50
CA SER A 263 -2.14 5.61 11.05
C SER A 263 -3.06 4.81 10.12
N GLY A 264 -2.64 3.61 9.74
CA GLY A 264 -3.30 2.73 8.77
C GLY A 264 -4.18 1.65 9.39
N PRO A 265 -4.88 0.85 8.52
CA PRO A 265 -5.94 -0.08 8.93
C PRO A 265 -5.49 -1.24 9.81
N TRP A 266 -4.26 -1.71 9.70
CA TRP A 266 -3.71 -2.80 10.51
C TRP A 266 -3.84 -2.57 12.02
N ASN A 267 -3.97 -1.32 12.44
CA ASN A 267 -4.14 -0.98 13.85
C ASN A 267 -5.47 -1.45 14.43
N ILE A 268 -6.52 -1.65 13.62
CA ILE A 268 -7.81 -2.17 14.11
C ILE A 268 -7.59 -3.54 14.77
N GLY A 269 -6.90 -4.45 14.10
CA GLY A 269 -6.60 -5.77 14.63
C GLY A 269 -5.71 -5.72 15.87
N GLU A 270 -4.70 -4.86 15.87
CA GLU A 270 -3.79 -4.69 16.99
C GLU A 270 -4.48 -4.09 18.23
N PHE A 271 -5.34 -3.09 18.07
CA PHE A 271 -6.11 -2.52 19.16
C PHE A 271 -7.12 -3.52 19.73
N ARG A 272 -7.82 -4.28 18.88
CA ARG A 272 -8.74 -5.33 19.32
C ARG A 272 -8.04 -6.40 20.16
N LYS A 273 -6.82 -6.74 19.78
CA LYS A 273 -6.02 -7.76 20.47
C LYS A 273 -5.43 -7.27 21.79
N ARG A 274 -5.10 -5.98 21.92
CA ARG A 274 -4.27 -5.43 23.00
C ARG A 274 -5.03 -4.57 24.01
N ILE A 275 -6.16 -3.98 23.60
CA ILE A 275 -7.03 -3.22 24.48
C ILE A 275 -8.03 -4.19 25.12
N ASP A 276 -8.25 -4.07 26.41
CA ASP A 276 -9.18 -4.91 27.14
C ASP A 276 -10.59 -4.86 26.55
N ALA A 277 -11.32 -5.99 26.60
CA ALA A 277 -12.65 -6.09 26.02
C ALA A 277 -13.64 -5.02 26.54
N LYS A 278 -13.52 -4.64 27.81
CA LYS A 278 -14.35 -3.59 28.44
C LYS A 278 -14.07 -2.18 27.90
N ASP A 279 -12.88 -1.94 27.33
CA ASP A 279 -12.41 -0.62 26.89
C ASP A 279 -12.45 -0.52 25.33
N GLN A 280 -13.05 -1.51 24.64
CA GLN A 280 -13.15 -1.53 23.17
C GLN A 280 -14.06 -0.42 22.61
N ASP A 281 -14.96 0.12 23.40
CA ASP A 281 -15.83 1.25 23.02
C ASP A 281 -15.20 2.62 23.30
N ASP A 282 -14.06 2.65 24.01
CA ASP A 282 -13.34 3.89 24.32
C ASP A 282 -12.55 4.45 23.13
N TRP A 283 -12.48 3.72 22.03
CA TRP A 283 -11.80 4.17 20.81
C TRP A 283 -12.61 3.93 19.54
N SER A 284 -12.34 4.72 18.54
CA SER A 284 -12.95 4.57 17.22
C SER A 284 -12.03 5.12 16.12
N THR A 285 -12.53 5.11 14.88
CA THR A 285 -11.86 5.61 13.69
C THR A 285 -12.66 6.74 13.08
N ALA A 286 -11.99 7.71 12.44
CA ALA A 286 -12.63 8.82 11.73
C ALA A 286 -11.85 9.17 10.48
N ALA A 287 -12.55 9.71 9.49
CA ALA A 287 -11.91 10.29 8.32
C ALA A 287 -10.87 11.34 8.72
N LEU A 288 -9.79 11.45 7.94
CA LEU A 288 -8.78 12.48 8.18
C LEU A 288 -9.43 13.88 8.06
N PRO A 289 -9.26 14.77 9.05
CA PRO A 289 -9.77 16.12 8.96
C PRO A 289 -9.14 16.88 7.79
N GLY A 290 -9.92 17.70 7.12
CA GLY A 290 -9.44 18.52 6.03
C GLY A 290 -9.58 20.02 6.30
N ILE A 291 -9.37 20.84 5.29
CA ILE A 291 -9.42 22.30 5.42
C ILE A 291 -10.86 22.76 5.68
N ALA A 292 -11.84 22.21 4.95
CA ALA A 292 -13.24 22.64 5.02
C ALA A 292 -14.23 21.50 5.34
N GLY A 293 -13.73 20.31 5.70
CA GLY A 293 -14.50 19.10 5.97
C GLY A 293 -13.56 17.90 5.96
N PRO A 294 -14.05 16.65 5.89
CA PRO A 294 -13.20 15.48 5.78
C PRO A 294 -12.25 15.58 4.59
N GLY A 295 -10.95 15.47 4.87
CA GLY A 295 -9.88 15.70 3.92
C GLY A 295 -9.49 14.45 3.11
N ALA A 296 -8.64 14.69 2.13
CA ALA A 296 -7.97 13.61 1.41
C ALA A 296 -6.89 12.96 2.28
N SER A 297 -6.53 11.73 1.93
CA SER A 297 -5.37 11.03 2.49
C SER A 297 -4.60 10.35 1.35
N ASN A 298 -3.49 9.71 1.66
CA ASN A 298 -2.69 8.99 0.67
C ASN A 298 -3.40 7.73 0.17
N ALA A 299 -3.31 7.47 -1.12
CA ALA A 299 -3.67 6.21 -1.74
C ALA A 299 -2.49 5.23 -1.62
N GLY A 300 -2.33 4.62 -0.45
CA GLY A 300 -1.31 3.62 -0.16
C GLY A 300 -1.80 2.19 -0.37
N GLY A 301 -0.90 1.25 -0.21
CA GLY A 301 -1.16 -0.18 -0.27
C GLY A 301 -0.14 -0.96 -1.09
N SER A 302 -0.48 -2.19 -1.39
CA SER A 302 0.35 -3.05 -2.22
C SER A 302 -0.44 -3.62 -3.39
N SER A 303 0.29 -3.94 -4.42
CA SER A 303 -0.22 -4.51 -5.67
C SER A 303 0.47 -5.83 -5.97
N LEU A 304 -0.22 -6.70 -6.71
CA LEU A 304 0.36 -7.88 -7.30
C LEU A 304 0.92 -7.53 -8.67
N VAL A 305 2.19 -7.83 -8.89
CA VAL A 305 2.88 -7.61 -10.16
C VAL A 305 3.52 -8.90 -10.67
N ILE A 306 3.56 -9.05 -11.98
CA ILE A 306 4.21 -10.19 -12.66
C ILE A 306 5.52 -9.68 -13.26
N PHE A 307 6.62 -10.40 -13.06
CA PHE A 307 7.89 -10.00 -13.64
C PHE A 307 8.00 -10.43 -15.11
N ARG A 308 8.63 -9.58 -15.92
CA ARG A 308 8.84 -9.88 -17.36
C ARG A 308 9.68 -11.12 -17.61
N THR A 309 10.57 -11.45 -16.69
CA THR A 309 11.43 -12.63 -16.75
C THR A 309 10.71 -13.94 -16.43
N SER A 310 9.50 -13.88 -15.86
CA SER A 310 8.68 -15.05 -15.60
C SER A 310 8.40 -15.82 -16.88
N LYS A 311 8.51 -17.15 -16.79
CA LYS A 311 8.12 -18.10 -17.85
C LYS A 311 6.72 -18.66 -17.62
N HIS A 312 6.09 -18.32 -16.50
CA HIS A 312 4.82 -18.84 -15.99
C HIS A 312 3.83 -17.70 -15.76
N LYS A 313 3.75 -16.75 -16.71
CA LYS A 313 2.95 -15.53 -16.58
C LYS A 313 1.45 -15.82 -16.52
N GLU A 314 1.00 -16.83 -17.26
CA GLU A 314 -0.40 -17.24 -17.27
C GLU A 314 -0.80 -17.82 -15.91
N GLU A 315 0.03 -18.72 -15.36
CA GLU A 315 -0.20 -19.33 -14.05
C GLU A 315 -0.09 -18.28 -12.92
N ALA A 316 0.85 -17.34 -13.05
CA ALA A 316 0.94 -16.20 -12.13
C ALA A 316 -0.31 -15.31 -12.20
N TRP A 317 -0.88 -15.11 -13.40
CA TRP A 317 -2.13 -14.37 -13.57
C TRP A 317 -3.32 -15.10 -12.93
N GLU A 318 -3.43 -16.43 -13.04
CA GLU A 318 -4.46 -17.20 -12.35
C GLU A 318 -4.42 -16.98 -10.83
N LEU A 319 -3.22 -16.88 -10.24
CA LEU A 319 -3.06 -16.53 -8.82
C LEU A 319 -3.50 -15.08 -8.54
N VAL A 320 -3.18 -14.11 -9.43
CA VAL A 320 -3.65 -12.72 -9.32
C VAL A 320 -5.18 -12.67 -9.32
N GLU A 321 -5.84 -13.38 -10.25
CA GLU A 321 -7.30 -13.45 -10.30
C GLU A 321 -7.89 -14.05 -9.03
N PHE A 322 -7.35 -15.18 -8.55
CA PHE A 322 -7.79 -15.81 -7.31
C PHE A 322 -7.70 -14.84 -6.12
N LEU A 323 -6.55 -14.19 -5.93
CA LEU A 323 -6.34 -13.23 -4.84
C LEU A 323 -7.16 -11.94 -5.00
N SER A 324 -7.66 -11.67 -6.20
CA SER A 324 -8.51 -10.51 -6.50
C SER A 324 -10.00 -10.78 -6.26
N ARG A 325 -10.41 -12.02 -6.00
CA ARG A 325 -11.82 -12.37 -5.75
C ARG A 325 -12.32 -11.69 -4.47
N PRO A 326 -13.54 -11.16 -4.44
CA PRO A 326 -14.11 -10.49 -3.26
C PRO A 326 -14.18 -11.37 -2.00
N ASP A 327 -14.47 -12.66 -2.16
CA ASP A 327 -14.49 -13.62 -1.06
C ASP A 327 -13.09 -13.89 -0.49
N ILE A 328 -12.07 -13.96 -1.33
CA ILE A 328 -10.67 -14.14 -0.92
C ILE A 328 -10.12 -12.87 -0.27
N GLN A 329 -10.46 -11.68 -0.79
CA GLN A 329 -10.08 -10.41 -0.16
C GLN A 329 -10.72 -10.23 1.21
N ARG A 330 -11.97 -10.68 1.41
CA ARG A 330 -12.59 -10.70 2.76
C ARG A 330 -11.87 -11.67 3.70
N GLN A 331 -11.51 -12.87 3.24
CA GLN A 331 -10.71 -13.80 4.04
C GLN A 331 -9.35 -13.20 4.39
N PHE A 332 -8.71 -12.49 3.46
CA PHE A 332 -7.44 -11.80 3.71
C PHE A 332 -7.60 -10.72 4.80
N TYR A 333 -8.68 -9.93 4.74
CA TYR A 333 -9.03 -8.98 5.80
C TYR A 333 -9.23 -9.68 7.16
N ASP A 334 -9.98 -10.78 7.20
CA ASP A 334 -10.22 -11.52 8.44
C ASP A 334 -8.91 -12.06 9.08
N LEU A 335 -7.91 -12.36 8.24
CA LEU A 335 -6.62 -12.88 8.68
C LEU A 335 -5.67 -11.78 9.21
N LEU A 336 -5.64 -10.62 8.58
CA LEU A 336 -4.61 -9.59 8.79
C LEU A 336 -5.16 -8.22 9.18
N GLY A 337 -6.41 -7.91 8.81
CA GLY A 337 -6.99 -6.58 8.93
C GLY A 337 -6.67 -5.64 7.78
N ASP A 338 -6.02 -6.14 6.72
CA ASP A 338 -5.70 -5.35 5.53
C ASP A 338 -6.94 -5.13 4.67
N MET A 339 -7.21 -3.87 4.32
CA MET A 339 -8.46 -3.47 3.68
C MET A 339 -8.48 -3.80 2.20
N PRO A 340 -9.60 -4.33 1.67
CA PRO A 340 -9.70 -4.66 0.27
C PRO A 340 -9.79 -3.42 -0.64
N PRO A 341 -9.19 -3.48 -1.85
CA PRO A 341 -9.22 -2.39 -2.83
C PRO A 341 -10.50 -2.37 -3.67
N ARG A 342 -11.35 -3.41 -3.60
CA ARG A 342 -12.58 -3.55 -4.39
C ARG A 342 -13.80 -3.20 -3.55
N ARG A 343 -14.76 -2.47 -4.15
CA ARG A 343 -16.01 -2.07 -3.49
C ARG A 343 -16.86 -3.27 -3.09
N SER A 344 -16.99 -4.27 -3.99
CA SER A 344 -17.77 -5.48 -3.72
C SER A 344 -17.25 -6.31 -2.55
N SER A 345 -15.97 -6.19 -2.22
CA SER A 345 -15.37 -6.89 -1.06
C SER A 345 -15.85 -6.30 0.27
N TRP A 346 -16.38 -5.07 0.28
CA TRP A 346 -16.96 -4.43 1.47
C TRP A 346 -18.43 -4.82 1.70
N GLU A 347 -19.03 -5.57 0.77
CA GLU A 347 -20.43 -6.00 0.80
C GLU A 347 -20.56 -7.43 1.37
N GLY A 348 -20.33 -7.62 2.66
CA GLY A 348 -20.48 -8.92 3.31
C GLY A 348 -19.39 -9.25 4.31
N GLY A 349 -19.55 -10.40 4.98
CA GLY A 349 -18.62 -10.85 6.00
C GLY A 349 -18.55 -9.93 7.23
N THR A 350 -17.47 -10.06 7.97
CA THR A 350 -17.19 -9.24 9.16
C THR A 350 -16.97 -7.78 8.80
N LEU A 351 -16.35 -7.51 7.65
CA LEU A 351 -15.98 -6.17 7.19
C LEU A 351 -17.19 -5.25 6.99
N ALA A 352 -18.28 -5.76 6.39
CA ALA A 352 -19.50 -4.98 6.14
C ALA A 352 -20.14 -4.41 7.40
N ASN A 353 -19.99 -5.11 8.53
CA ASN A 353 -20.59 -4.78 9.82
C ASN A 353 -19.58 -4.17 10.82
N ASP A 354 -18.34 -3.96 10.41
CA ASP A 354 -17.32 -3.41 11.27
C ASP A 354 -17.40 -1.87 11.34
N PRO A 355 -17.89 -1.29 12.46
CA PRO A 355 -18.04 0.16 12.57
C PRO A 355 -16.69 0.90 12.51
N LYS A 356 -15.59 0.24 12.90
CA LYS A 356 -14.25 0.81 12.88
C LYS A 356 -13.61 0.76 11.48
N ALA A 357 -14.06 -0.17 10.61
CA ALA A 357 -13.66 -0.22 9.21
C ALA A 357 -14.39 0.80 8.33
N ARG A 358 -15.59 1.23 8.73
CA ARG A 358 -16.44 2.14 7.92
C ARG A 358 -15.72 3.43 7.55
N ALA A 359 -14.98 4.05 8.48
CA ALA A 359 -14.25 5.27 8.21
C ALA A 359 -13.17 5.08 7.13
N PHE A 360 -12.56 3.90 7.06
CA PHE A 360 -11.60 3.55 6.01
C PHE A 360 -12.28 3.47 4.65
N ARG A 361 -13.44 2.79 4.56
CA ARG A 361 -14.21 2.74 3.32
C ARG A 361 -14.55 4.14 2.80
N ASP A 362 -15.02 5.00 3.69
CA ASP A 362 -15.37 6.38 3.34
C ASP A 362 -14.11 7.20 2.97
N GLN A 363 -12.98 6.96 3.62
CA GLN A 363 -11.71 7.61 3.28
C GLN A 363 -11.20 7.21 1.90
N LEU A 364 -11.39 5.96 1.47
CA LEU A 364 -10.96 5.47 0.15
C LEU A 364 -11.60 6.21 -1.04
N GLU A 365 -12.75 6.85 -0.84
CA GLU A 365 -13.33 7.73 -1.86
C GLU A 365 -12.61 9.09 -1.98
N ARG A 366 -11.73 9.41 -1.02
CA ARG A 366 -11.00 10.69 -0.92
C ARG A 366 -9.49 10.49 -0.79
N VAL A 367 -8.95 9.44 -1.39
CA VAL A 367 -7.50 9.22 -1.40
C VAL A 367 -6.88 9.79 -2.67
N VAL A 368 -5.64 10.23 -2.55
CA VAL A 368 -4.84 10.82 -3.62
C VAL A 368 -3.57 10.01 -3.79
N PRO A 369 -3.24 9.57 -5.01
CA PRO A 369 -1.97 8.89 -5.29
C PRO A 369 -0.76 9.76 -4.97
N SER A 370 0.30 9.14 -4.48
CA SER A 370 1.62 9.76 -4.46
C SER A 370 2.09 10.05 -5.90
N PRO A 371 3.02 11.01 -6.11
CA PRO A 371 3.61 11.24 -7.42
C PRO A 371 4.20 9.96 -8.02
N ALA A 372 3.74 9.58 -9.22
CA ALA A 372 4.16 8.36 -9.90
C ALA A 372 5.51 8.55 -10.62
N VAL A 373 6.55 8.83 -9.85
CA VAL A 373 7.93 8.96 -10.35
C VAL A 373 8.84 7.94 -9.67
N PRO A 374 9.82 7.36 -10.37
CA PRO A 374 10.74 6.37 -9.81
C PRO A 374 11.50 6.87 -8.56
N GLU A 375 11.71 8.18 -8.46
CA GLU A 375 12.47 8.82 -7.40
C GLU A 375 11.65 9.13 -6.14
N TRP A 376 10.35 8.76 -6.12
CA TRP A 376 9.42 9.20 -5.08
C TRP A 376 9.84 8.82 -3.65
N GLU A 377 10.23 7.58 -3.42
CA GLU A 377 10.65 7.12 -2.08
C GLU A 377 11.81 7.94 -1.53
N ARG A 378 12.76 8.28 -2.39
CA ARG A 378 13.89 9.12 -2.01
C ARG A 378 13.46 10.56 -1.71
N ILE A 379 12.53 11.10 -2.51
CA ILE A 379 11.96 12.45 -2.29
C ILE A 379 11.20 12.49 -0.96
N ALA A 380 10.36 11.51 -0.68
CA ALA A 380 9.58 11.41 0.54
C ALA A 380 10.47 11.29 1.79
N THR A 381 11.55 10.52 1.69
CA THR A 381 12.58 10.42 2.75
C THR A 381 13.25 11.78 3.02
N GLU A 382 13.67 12.51 1.97
CA GLU A 382 14.27 13.83 2.15
C GLU A 382 13.26 14.85 2.72
N MET A 383 12.01 14.79 2.29
CA MET A 383 10.93 15.60 2.86
C MET A 383 10.80 15.36 4.37
N GLN A 384 10.76 14.10 4.79
CA GLN A 384 10.68 13.73 6.21
C GLN A 384 11.89 14.22 7.01
N LEU A 385 13.11 14.02 6.49
CA LEU A 385 14.35 14.46 7.17
C LEU A 385 14.39 15.98 7.38
N VAL A 386 13.97 16.75 6.38
CA VAL A 386 13.92 18.22 6.48
C VAL A 386 12.78 18.68 7.39
N ALA A 387 11.61 18.02 7.33
CA ALA A 387 10.50 18.30 8.23
C ALA A 387 10.91 18.06 9.70
N ALA A 388 11.68 17.00 9.99
CA ALA A 388 12.22 16.75 11.33
C ALA A 388 13.13 17.89 11.83
N GLN A 389 13.94 18.53 10.96
CA GLN A 389 14.72 19.70 11.32
C GLN A 389 13.84 20.91 11.68
N ALA A 390 12.72 21.10 10.95
CA ALA A 390 11.74 22.15 11.26
C ALA A 390 11.02 21.89 12.59
N VAL A 391 10.66 20.62 12.88
CA VAL A 391 10.11 20.18 14.18
C VAL A 391 11.09 20.46 15.30
N ALA A 392 12.39 20.21 15.11
CA ALA A 392 13.45 20.52 16.07
C ALA A 392 13.74 22.04 16.20
N GLY A 393 13.10 22.90 15.41
CA GLY A 393 13.30 24.34 15.43
C GLY A 393 14.63 24.80 14.81
N GLN A 394 15.31 23.94 14.05
CA GLN A 394 16.60 24.23 13.42
C GLN A 394 16.47 25.11 12.18
N ILE A 395 15.35 25.04 11.49
CA ILE A 395 15.03 25.83 10.28
C ILE A 395 13.59 26.33 10.32
N SER A 396 13.30 27.42 9.60
CA SER A 396 11.95 27.94 9.43
C SER A 396 11.10 27.07 8.48
N ILE A 397 9.77 27.29 8.46
CA ILE A 397 8.88 26.62 7.48
C ILE A 397 9.27 26.96 6.04
N ASP A 398 9.55 28.23 5.76
CA ASP A 398 9.95 28.69 4.42
C ASP A 398 11.30 28.11 3.99
N ASP A 399 12.28 28.08 4.90
CA ASP A 399 13.60 27.46 4.62
C ASP A 399 13.46 25.95 4.44
N ALA A 400 12.62 25.28 5.24
CA ALA A 400 12.36 23.85 5.09
C ALA A 400 11.73 23.55 3.73
N ALA A 401 10.71 24.31 3.34
CA ALA A 401 10.05 24.16 2.04
C ALA A 401 11.05 24.38 0.88
N ALA A 402 11.91 25.39 0.98
CA ALA A 402 12.94 25.68 -0.01
C ALA A 402 14.02 24.58 -0.07
N GLU A 403 14.42 24.04 1.09
CA GLU A 403 15.40 22.97 1.18
C GLU A 403 14.86 21.64 0.61
N ILE A 404 13.58 21.31 0.87
CA ILE A 404 12.93 20.15 0.28
C ILE A 404 12.89 20.29 -1.24
N ASP A 405 12.49 21.46 -1.78
CA ASP A 405 12.52 21.71 -3.24
C ASP A 405 13.93 21.52 -3.81
N ARG A 406 14.93 22.10 -3.16
CA ARG A 406 16.31 22.01 -3.62
C ARG A 406 16.83 20.57 -3.65
N ARG A 407 16.51 19.75 -2.63
CA ARG A 407 16.89 18.33 -2.59
C ARG A 407 16.13 17.54 -3.64
N THR A 408 14.83 17.79 -3.78
CA THR A 408 13.98 17.17 -4.80
C THR A 408 14.48 17.47 -6.21
N ASP A 409 14.78 18.73 -6.51
CA ASP A 409 15.29 19.14 -7.81
C ASP A 409 16.64 18.48 -8.17
N ARG A 410 17.50 18.26 -7.17
CA ARG A 410 18.74 17.49 -7.34
C ARG A 410 18.45 16.01 -7.63
N ILE A 411 17.52 15.40 -6.91
CA ILE A 411 17.11 14.01 -7.12
C ILE A 411 16.56 13.82 -8.54
N LEU A 412 15.74 14.76 -9.01
CA LEU A 412 15.09 14.72 -10.31
C LEU A 412 15.96 15.18 -11.49
N GLU A 413 17.25 15.53 -11.26
CA GLU A 413 18.13 16.02 -12.32
C GLU A 413 18.31 15.02 -13.46
N LYS A 414 18.57 13.75 -13.14
CA LYS A 414 18.68 12.68 -14.13
C LYS A 414 17.37 12.47 -14.88
N ARG A 415 16.22 12.51 -14.17
CA ARG A 415 14.90 12.40 -14.79
C ARG A 415 14.66 13.50 -15.81
N ARG A 416 14.98 14.75 -15.47
CA ARG A 416 14.89 15.87 -16.41
C ARG A 416 15.69 15.63 -17.67
N TRP A 417 16.96 15.24 -17.50
CA TRP A 417 17.82 14.91 -18.61
C TRP A 417 17.24 13.83 -19.53
N VAL A 418 16.76 12.72 -18.95
CA VAL A 418 16.13 11.62 -19.71
C VAL A 418 14.89 12.10 -20.47
N LEU A 419 14.01 12.87 -19.81
CA LEU A 419 12.78 13.38 -20.44
C LEU A 419 13.05 14.41 -21.54
N ASP A 420 14.14 15.18 -21.45
CA ASP A 420 14.53 16.16 -22.48
C ASP A 420 15.08 15.45 -23.74
N HIS A 421 15.80 14.33 -23.56
CA HIS A 421 16.41 13.58 -24.67
C HIS A 421 15.53 12.41 -25.18
N ALA A 422 14.46 12.05 -24.47
CA ALA A 422 13.55 10.99 -24.91
C ALA A 422 12.88 11.31 -26.27
N LYS A 423 12.72 12.60 -26.61
CA LYS A 423 12.17 13.05 -27.90
C LYS A 423 13.16 12.92 -29.07
N GLU A 424 14.44 12.86 -28.80
CA GLU A 424 15.50 12.73 -29.82
C GLU A 424 15.69 11.28 -30.26
N HIS A 425 15.18 10.31 -29.48
CA HIS A 425 15.34 8.86 -29.70
C HIS A 425 14.01 8.13 -29.89
N ALA A 426 12.90 8.86 -30.06
CA ALA A 426 11.64 8.25 -30.48
C ALA A 426 11.75 7.84 -31.96
N PRO A 427 11.47 6.57 -32.35
CA PRO A 427 11.59 6.05 -33.71
C PRO A 427 10.60 6.72 -34.66
#